data_f7e73dbf142188344a5eed09dd501d0a
#
_entry.id   f7e73dbf142188344a5eed09dd501d0a
#
_cell.length_a   1.000
_cell.length_b   1.000
_cell.length_c   1.000
_cell.angle_alpha   90.00
_cell.angle_beta   90.00
_cell.angle_gamma   90.00
#
_symmetry.space_group_name_H-M   'P 1'
#
loop_
_entity.id
_entity.type
_entity.pdbx_description
1 polymer ?
#
loop_
_entity_poly.entity_id
_entity_poly.type
_entity_poly.pdbx_seq_one_letter_code
_entity_poly.pdbx_strand_id
1 'polypeptide(L)'
;MEYIKVSEAAEKWGISARRVRLLCSENRIDGVIKQGKLYMIPIDALKPVDERTRKGTHIPQEFSALFSKIDSLKAELDTKRPLTKGEMQRLRDEFMVEFTYNSNAIEGNTLTLKETAMVLEGMTIDQKPLKDHLEAVGHRDAFLYVESIAKDTKISETIIKNIHSLVLMNRPDDKGVFRKIPVTIIGAYAEPVQPYMIEPKLTELITENEKRKKNMHPIERIARFHLEFEGIHPFIDGNGRCGRLLLNLDLIQNGYPAINVKFSDRKKYYSAFDEFYKNNNAQSMIGLIGNYVAKRLEQYLNILN
;
A
#
# COMPACT_ATOMS: atom_id res chain seq x y z
N MET A 1 15.26 35.73 -33.20
CA MET A 1 15.54 35.03 -31.92
C MET A 1 17.04 34.97 -31.75
N GLU A 2 17.50 35.39 -30.62
CA GLU A 2 18.93 35.36 -30.26
C GLU A 2 19.27 34.03 -29.58
N TYR A 3 20.42 33.43 -29.94
CA TYR A 3 20.80 32.09 -29.46
C TYR A 3 22.12 32.16 -28.74
N ILE A 4 22.24 31.36 -27.66
CA ILE A 4 23.46 31.19 -26.85
C ILE A 4 24.03 29.78 -26.99
N LYS A 5 25.31 29.63 -26.71
CA LYS A 5 25.99 28.34 -26.70
C LYS A 5 25.67 27.55 -25.42
N VAL A 6 25.88 26.23 -25.47
CA VAL A 6 25.70 25.33 -24.31
C VAL A 6 26.51 25.80 -23.08
N SER A 7 27.70 26.37 -23.26
CA SER A 7 28.54 26.90 -22.16
C SER A 7 27.85 28.08 -21.45
N GLU A 8 27.28 29.01 -22.23
CA GLU A 8 26.63 30.21 -21.72
C GLU A 8 25.29 29.87 -21.02
N ALA A 9 24.56 28.93 -21.60
CA ALA A 9 23.35 28.39 -20.94
C ALA A 9 23.68 27.65 -19.64
N ALA A 10 24.80 26.93 -19.59
CA ALA A 10 25.28 26.22 -18.41
C ALA A 10 25.58 27.20 -17.26
N GLU A 11 26.26 28.28 -17.57
CA GLU A 11 26.60 29.36 -16.64
C GLU A 11 25.33 30.08 -16.17
N LYS A 12 24.43 30.49 -17.10
CA LYS A 12 23.17 31.14 -16.81
C LYS A 12 22.26 30.29 -15.88
N TRP A 13 22.27 28.97 -16.05
CA TRP A 13 21.41 28.06 -15.28
C TRP A 13 22.08 27.43 -14.05
N GLY A 14 23.40 27.66 -13.86
CA GLY A 14 24.18 27.09 -12.73
C GLY A 14 24.24 25.56 -12.78
N ILE A 15 24.40 24.98 -13.98
CA ILE A 15 24.54 23.52 -14.20
C ILE A 15 25.71 23.21 -15.15
N SER A 16 26.18 21.96 -15.19
CA SER A 16 27.27 21.58 -16.06
C SER A 16 26.86 21.61 -17.55
N ALA A 17 27.81 21.97 -18.44
CA ALA A 17 27.61 21.90 -19.88
C ALA A 17 27.21 20.50 -20.39
N ARG A 18 27.67 19.45 -19.70
CA ARG A 18 27.24 18.06 -19.95
C ARG A 18 25.73 17.88 -19.71
N ARG A 19 25.20 18.48 -18.63
CA ARG A 19 23.77 18.41 -18.30
C ARG A 19 22.94 19.19 -19.31
N VAL A 20 23.40 20.36 -19.76
CA VAL A 20 22.70 21.13 -20.80
C VAL A 20 22.61 20.34 -22.12
N ARG A 21 23.72 19.68 -22.54
CA ARG A 21 23.67 18.83 -23.75
C ARG A 21 22.71 17.69 -23.64
N LEU A 22 22.61 17.06 -22.45
CA LEU A 22 21.63 16.00 -22.19
C LEU A 22 20.19 16.52 -22.33
N LEU A 23 19.88 17.67 -21.73
CA LEU A 23 18.56 18.31 -21.83
C LEU A 23 18.20 18.67 -23.29
N CYS A 24 19.18 19.11 -24.08
CA CYS A 24 18.99 19.34 -25.52
C CYS A 24 18.71 18.02 -26.27
N SER A 25 19.46 16.95 -25.98
CA SER A 25 19.28 15.64 -26.65
C SER A 25 17.96 14.96 -26.27
N GLU A 26 17.41 15.26 -25.11
CA GLU A 26 16.12 14.78 -24.61
C GLU A 26 14.92 15.66 -25.06
N ASN A 27 15.16 16.68 -25.90
CA ASN A 27 14.16 17.67 -26.35
C ASN A 27 13.42 18.37 -25.19
N ARG A 28 14.11 18.63 -24.08
CA ARG A 28 13.54 19.26 -22.87
C ARG A 28 13.69 20.78 -22.81
N ILE A 29 14.28 21.37 -23.84
CA ILE A 29 14.45 22.81 -23.98
C ILE A 29 13.75 23.21 -25.28
N ASP A 30 12.73 24.03 -25.18
CA ASP A 30 11.99 24.49 -26.35
C ASP A 30 12.85 25.39 -27.23
N GLY A 31 12.67 25.26 -28.56
CA GLY A 31 13.32 26.12 -29.54
C GLY A 31 14.82 25.86 -29.77
N VAL A 32 15.39 24.76 -29.23
CA VAL A 32 16.80 24.39 -29.49
C VAL A 32 16.98 24.02 -30.95
N ILE A 33 18.02 24.60 -31.57
CA ILE A 33 18.48 24.21 -32.91
C ILE A 33 19.84 23.53 -32.86
N LYS A 34 20.04 22.56 -33.75
CA LYS A 34 21.31 21.83 -33.86
C LYS A 34 22.04 22.29 -35.11
N GLN A 35 23.21 22.92 -34.96
CA GLN A 35 24.09 23.30 -36.03
C GLN A 35 25.33 22.38 -36.06
N GLY A 36 25.30 21.37 -36.92
CA GLY A 36 26.32 20.34 -36.95
C GLY A 36 26.39 19.53 -35.64
N LYS A 37 27.48 19.64 -34.89
CA LYS A 37 27.66 18.98 -33.58
C LYS A 37 27.32 19.87 -32.38
N LEU A 38 26.91 21.12 -32.62
CA LEU A 38 26.63 22.10 -31.56
C LEU A 38 25.13 22.33 -31.39
N TYR A 39 24.71 22.43 -30.15
CA TYR A 39 23.35 22.88 -29.78
C TYR A 39 23.38 24.40 -29.54
N MET A 40 22.42 25.10 -30.11
CA MET A 40 22.15 26.51 -29.91
C MET A 40 20.83 26.67 -29.21
N ILE A 41 20.79 27.40 -28.10
CA ILE A 41 19.67 27.50 -27.16
C ILE A 41 19.13 28.92 -27.24
N PRO A 42 17.80 29.15 -27.35
CA PRO A 42 17.25 30.49 -27.29
C PRO A 42 17.68 31.21 -26.02
N ILE A 43 18.06 32.49 -26.14
CA ILE A 43 18.53 33.27 -24.98
C ILE A 43 17.47 33.44 -23.90
N ASP A 44 16.21 33.42 -24.27
CA ASP A 44 15.02 33.50 -23.42
C ASP A 44 14.55 32.14 -22.90
N ALA A 45 15.19 31.03 -23.32
CA ALA A 45 14.83 29.71 -22.82
C ALA A 45 14.97 29.62 -21.29
N LEU A 46 13.95 29.08 -20.67
CA LEU A 46 13.93 28.82 -19.24
C LEU A 46 14.69 27.50 -18.94
N LYS A 47 15.38 27.48 -17.80
CA LYS A 47 15.99 26.24 -17.31
C LYS A 47 14.89 25.18 -17.12
N PRO A 48 14.98 24.02 -17.80
CA PRO A 48 14.04 22.94 -17.55
C PRO A 48 14.05 22.52 -16.07
N VAL A 49 12.87 22.32 -15.52
CA VAL A 49 12.74 21.87 -14.12
C VAL A 49 13.42 20.51 -14.00
N ASP A 50 14.38 20.40 -13.09
CA ASP A 50 15.02 19.12 -12.80
C ASP A 50 14.04 18.25 -12.01
N GLU A 51 13.51 17.22 -12.66
CA GLU A 51 12.60 16.25 -12.03
C GLU A 51 13.21 15.56 -10.82
N ARG A 52 14.56 15.59 -10.68
CA ARG A 52 15.30 15.08 -9.53
C ARG A 52 15.26 16.04 -8.33
N THR A 53 14.91 17.31 -8.54
CA THR A 53 14.83 18.34 -7.48
C THR A 53 13.40 18.59 -7.01
N ARG A 54 12.41 17.89 -7.54
CA ARG A 54 11.10 17.79 -6.86
C ARG A 54 11.27 17.01 -5.57
N LYS A 55 11.87 17.65 -4.56
CA LYS A 55 11.78 17.31 -3.15
C LYS A 55 10.38 17.70 -2.64
N GLY A 56 9.38 17.09 -3.19
CA GLY A 56 8.00 17.08 -2.74
C GLY A 56 7.50 15.68 -3.06
N THR A 57 6.82 15.05 -2.15
CA THR A 57 6.03 13.86 -2.42
C THR A 57 5.22 14.14 -3.69
N HIS A 58 5.43 13.37 -4.75
CA HIS A 58 4.63 13.49 -5.97
C HIS A 58 3.21 13.01 -5.63
N ILE A 59 2.38 13.96 -5.20
CA ILE A 59 0.96 13.70 -4.98
C ILE A 59 0.30 13.81 -6.35
N PRO A 60 -0.29 12.73 -6.88
CA PRO A 60 -1.12 12.84 -8.07
C PRO A 60 -2.18 13.93 -7.84
N GLN A 61 -2.33 14.85 -8.78
CA GLN A 61 -3.18 16.05 -8.62
C GLN A 61 -4.62 15.70 -8.19
N GLU A 62 -5.13 14.57 -8.62
CA GLU A 62 -6.46 14.04 -8.29
C GLU A 62 -6.64 13.63 -6.81
N PHE A 63 -5.54 13.26 -6.09
CA PHE A 63 -5.57 12.88 -4.68
C PHE A 63 -5.15 14.00 -3.72
N SER A 64 -4.79 15.17 -4.24
CA SER A 64 -4.32 16.29 -3.42
C SER A 64 -5.32 16.67 -2.33
N ALA A 65 -6.60 16.77 -2.65
CA ALA A 65 -7.65 17.08 -1.68
C ALA A 65 -7.85 15.96 -0.64
N LEU A 66 -7.82 14.69 -1.06
CA LEU A 66 -7.97 13.54 -0.16
C LEU A 66 -6.77 13.43 0.80
N PHE A 67 -5.55 13.56 0.29
CA PHE A 67 -4.35 13.49 1.11
C PHE A 67 -4.26 14.67 2.08
N SER A 68 -4.56 15.89 1.62
CA SER A 68 -4.64 17.06 2.52
C SER A 68 -5.67 16.88 3.64
N LYS A 69 -6.83 16.27 3.33
CA LYS A 69 -7.83 15.92 4.33
C LYS A 69 -7.28 14.91 5.35
N ILE A 70 -6.65 13.83 4.88
CA ILE A 70 -6.06 12.79 5.74
C ILE A 70 -4.98 13.39 6.64
N ASP A 71 -4.09 14.20 6.09
CA ASP A 71 -3.00 14.85 6.84
C ASP A 71 -3.55 15.80 7.89
N SER A 72 -4.59 16.57 7.57
CA SER A 72 -5.26 17.46 8.54
C SER A 72 -5.92 16.68 9.66
N LEU A 73 -6.67 15.62 9.35
CA LEU A 73 -7.32 14.78 10.36
C LEU A 73 -6.29 14.06 11.25
N LYS A 74 -5.17 13.60 10.66
CA LYS A 74 -4.09 12.99 11.42
C LYS A 74 -3.41 14.01 12.34
N ALA A 75 -3.08 15.20 11.83
CA ALA A 75 -2.49 16.26 12.63
C ALA A 75 -3.41 16.68 13.78
N GLU A 76 -4.72 16.79 13.54
CA GLU A 76 -5.71 17.06 14.59
C GLU A 76 -5.71 15.94 15.63
N LEU A 77 -5.72 14.67 15.23
CA LEU A 77 -5.67 13.52 16.14
C LEU A 77 -4.40 13.53 17.00
N ASP A 78 -3.25 13.86 16.41
CA ASP A 78 -1.95 13.92 17.10
C ASP A 78 -1.90 15.04 18.17
N THR A 79 -2.77 16.05 18.08
CA THR A 79 -2.87 17.14 19.08
C THR A 79 -3.86 16.85 20.22
N LYS A 80 -4.72 15.87 20.06
CA LYS A 80 -5.70 15.49 21.08
C LYS A 80 -5.03 14.73 22.24
N ARG A 81 -5.73 14.68 23.37
CA ARG A 81 -5.33 13.78 24.45
C ARG A 81 -5.22 12.34 23.96
N PRO A 82 -4.33 11.52 24.54
CA PRO A 82 -4.35 10.10 24.24
C PRO A 82 -5.69 9.47 24.65
N LEU A 83 -6.14 8.49 23.89
CA LEU A 83 -7.28 7.66 24.26
C LEU A 83 -7.01 6.96 25.61
N THR A 84 -8.00 6.89 26.47
CA THR A 84 -7.93 6.09 27.70
C THR A 84 -7.82 4.60 27.35
N LYS A 85 -7.34 3.79 28.29
CA LYS A 85 -7.25 2.32 28.10
C LYS A 85 -8.61 1.72 27.74
N GLY A 86 -9.70 2.19 28.35
CA GLY A 86 -11.05 1.71 28.08
C GLY A 86 -11.54 2.07 26.67
N GLU A 87 -11.32 3.31 26.23
CA GLU A 87 -11.64 3.76 24.86
C GLU A 87 -10.87 2.96 23.81
N MET A 88 -9.57 2.78 24.03
CA MET A 88 -8.72 1.97 23.14
C MET A 88 -9.18 0.53 23.08
N GLN A 89 -9.48 -0.09 24.21
CA GLN A 89 -9.91 -1.48 24.26
C GLN A 89 -11.23 -1.66 23.49
N ARG A 90 -12.22 -0.79 23.74
CA ARG A 90 -13.49 -0.83 23.02
C ARG A 90 -13.32 -0.70 21.50
N LEU A 91 -12.55 0.30 21.05
CA LEU A 91 -12.28 0.51 19.62
C LEU A 91 -11.58 -0.68 18.98
N ARG A 92 -10.69 -1.32 19.74
CA ARG A 92 -9.93 -2.49 19.30
C ARG A 92 -10.85 -3.71 19.20
N ASP A 93 -11.70 -3.96 20.20
CA ASP A 93 -12.58 -5.13 20.22
C ASP A 93 -13.61 -5.06 19.08
N GLU A 94 -14.26 -3.90 18.89
CA GLU A 94 -15.17 -3.66 17.78
C GLU A 94 -14.46 -3.85 16.42
N PHE A 95 -13.28 -3.27 16.28
CA PHE A 95 -12.49 -3.39 15.05
C PHE A 95 -12.05 -4.83 14.77
N MET A 96 -11.61 -5.56 15.79
CA MET A 96 -11.14 -6.94 15.67
C MET A 96 -12.20 -7.85 15.09
N VAL A 97 -13.42 -7.78 15.61
CA VAL A 97 -14.54 -8.60 15.13
C VAL A 97 -14.88 -8.26 13.68
N GLU A 98 -15.04 -6.97 13.38
CA GLU A 98 -15.40 -6.52 12.04
C GLU A 98 -14.30 -6.82 11.01
N PHE A 99 -13.03 -6.59 11.35
CA PHE A 99 -11.91 -6.84 10.45
C PHE A 99 -11.76 -8.33 10.17
N THR A 100 -11.84 -9.16 11.20
CA THR A 100 -11.80 -10.62 11.05
C THR A 100 -12.94 -11.10 10.16
N TYR A 101 -14.18 -10.65 10.42
CA TYR A 101 -15.33 -11.00 9.59
C TYR A 101 -15.11 -10.59 8.13
N ASN A 102 -14.90 -9.30 7.87
CA ASN A 102 -14.82 -8.80 6.49
C ASN A 102 -13.65 -9.42 5.72
N SER A 103 -12.47 -9.52 6.33
CA SER A 103 -11.29 -10.06 5.70
C SER A 103 -11.44 -11.53 5.31
N ASN A 104 -12.11 -12.34 6.14
CA ASN A 104 -12.39 -13.74 5.83
C ASN A 104 -13.58 -13.89 4.86
N ALA A 105 -14.64 -13.09 4.99
CA ALA A 105 -15.78 -13.12 4.08
C ALA A 105 -15.40 -12.76 2.63
N ILE A 106 -14.45 -11.84 2.43
CA ILE A 106 -13.88 -11.54 1.10
C ILE A 106 -13.31 -12.79 0.45
N GLU A 107 -12.70 -13.69 1.23
CA GLU A 107 -12.13 -14.95 0.76
C GLU A 107 -13.14 -16.13 0.77
N GLY A 108 -14.39 -15.88 1.09
CA GLY A 108 -15.45 -16.87 1.01
C GLY A 108 -15.73 -17.64 2.30
N ASN A 109 -15.22 -17.21 3.45
CA ASN A 109 -15.63 -17.73 4.76
C ASN A 109 -17.12 -17.49 5.00
N THR A 110 -17.81 -18.46 5.58
CA THR A 110 -19.28 -18.48 5.68
C THR A 110 -19.83 -17.97 7.02
N LEU A 111 -18.98 -17.61 7.96
CA LEU A 111 -19.41 -17.02 9.23
C LEU A 111 -20.04 -15.64 9.00
N THR A 112 -21.13 -15.35 9.68
CA THR A 112 -21.70 -14.02 9.79
C THR A 112 -20.88 -13.16 10.77
N LEU A 113 -21.10 -11.85 10.79
CA LEU A 113 -20.44 -10.95 11.76
C LEU A 113 -20.70 -11.39 13.22
N LYS A 114 -21.96 -11.77 13.53
CA LYS A 114 -22.34 -12.25 14.87
C LYS A 114 -21.66 -13.58 15.21
N GLU A 115 -21.64 -14.52 14.27
CA GLU A 115 -20.98 -15.81 14.46
C GLU A 115 -19.47 -15.63 14.61
N THR A 116 -18.85 -14.70 13.85
CA THR A 116 -17.45 -14.37 14.02
C THR A 116 -17.15 -13.86 15.44
N ALA A 117 -17.99 -12.95 15.99
CA ALA A 117 -17.84 -12.50 17.37
C ALA A 117 -17.89 -13.68 18.36
N MET A 118 -18.87 -14.57 18.22
CA MET A 118 -19.00 -15.75 19.07
C MET A 118 -17.81 -16.69 18.98
N VAL A 119 -17.26 -16.90 17.75
CA VAL A 119 -16.05 -17.73 17.55
C VAL A 119 -14.84 -17.09 18.23
N LEU A 120 -14.68 -15.76 18.14
CA LEU A 120 -13.58 -15.06 18.81
C LEU A 120 -13.65 -15.09 20.34
N GLU A 121 -14.87 -15.30 20.89
CA GLU A 121 -15.12 -15.57 22.32
C GLU A 121 -14.95 -17.05 22.70
N GLY A 122 -14.57 -17.93 21.75
CA GLY A 122 -14.30 -19.34 21.99
C GLY A 122 -15.50 -20.28 21.79
N MET A 123 -16.60 -19.78 21.22
CA MET A 123 -17.76 -20.61 20.92
C MET A 123 -17.60 -21.31 19.57
N THR A 124 -18.22 -22.48 19.43
CA THR A 124 -18.37 -23.17 18.14
C THR A 124 -19.77 -22.90 17.58
N ILE A 125 -19.86 -22.74 16.26
CA ILE A 125 -21.11 -22.50 15.56
C ILE A 125 -21.54 -23.78 14.85
N ASP A 126 -22.72 -24.27 15.17
CA ASP A 126 -23.27 -25.47 14.54
C ASP A 126 -23.45 -25.29 13.03
N GLN A 127 -23.26 -26.35 12.27
CA GLN A 127 -23.36 -26.41 10.81
C GLN A 127 -22.40 -25.48 10.04
N LYS A 128 -21.37 -24.94 10.71
CA LYS A 128 -20.27 -24.21 10.05
C LYS A 128 -19.01 -25.06 9.97
N PRO A 129 -18.28 -25.01 8.85
CA PRO A 129 -17.04 -25.76 8.71
C PRO A 129 -16.03 -25.39 9.79
N LEU A 130 -15.30 -26.37 10.33
CA LEU A 130 -14.21 -26.14 11.27
C LEU A 130 -13.14 -25.20 10.66
N LYS A 131 -12.90 -25.32 9.35
CA LYS A 131 -12.01 -24.42 8.62
C LYS A 131 -12.36 -22.95 8.85
N ASP A 132 -13.64 -22.58 8.80
CA ASP A 132 -14.08 -21.21 8.93
C ASP A 132 -13.82 -20.63 10.33
N HIS A 133 -13.95 -21.46 11.37
CA HIS A 133 -13.61 -21.12 12.76
C HIS A 133 -12.10 -20.88 12.90
N LEU A 134 -11.28 -21.80 12.38
CA LEU A 134 -9.83 -21.68 12.45
C LEU A 134 -9.29 -20.49 11.66
N GLU A 135 -9.89 -20.15 10.52
CA GLU A 135 -9.55 -18.95 9.76
C GLU A 135 -9.88 -17.67 10.55
N ALA A 136 -11.01 -17.62 11.26
CA ALA A 136 -11.35 -16.47 12.10
C ALA A 136 -10.37 -16.32 13.27
N VAL A 137 -10.06 -17.39 13.98
CA VAL A 137 -9.09 -17.39 15.09
C VAL A 137 -7.70 -17.01 14.59
N GLY A 138 -7.23 -17.64 13.51
CA GLY A 138 -5.91 -17.36 12.92
C GLY A 138 -5.77 -15.92 12.44
N HIS A 139 -6.82 -15.35 11.85
CA HIS A 139 -6.82 -13.95 11.41
C HIS A 139 -6.75 -12.98 12.60
N ARG A 140 -7.50 -13.24 13.69
CA ARG A 140 -7.40 -12.49 14.94
C ARG A 140 -5.97 -12.52 15.48
N ASP A 141 -5.39 -13.70 15.60
CA ASP A 141 -4.05 -13.89 16.18
C ASP A 141 -2.97 -13.21 15.30
N ALA A 142 -3.15 -13.27 13.98
CA ALA A 142 -2.29 -12.56 13.04
C ALA A 142 -2.38 -11.04 13.19
N PHE A 143 -3.58 -10.48 13.45
CA PHE A 143 -3.71 -9.04 13.67
C PHE A 143 -3.13 -8.62 15.03
N LEU A 144 -3.32 -9.40 16.09
CA LEU A 144 -2.67 -9.18 17.39
C LEU A 144 -1.14 -9.18 17.25
N TYR A 145 -0.59 -10.11 16.47
CA TYR A 145 0.83 -10.12 16.15
C TYR A 145 1.25 -8.85 15.40
N VAL A 146 0.51 -8.42 14.37
CA VAL A 146 0.77 -7.17 13.63
C VAL A 146 0.82 -5.97 14.58
N GLU A 147 -0.14 -5.81 15.48
CA GLU A 147 -0.14 -4.73 16.46
C GLU A 147 1.09 -4.78 17.38
N SER A 148 1.49 -5.98 17.81
CA SER A 148 2.61 -6.15 18.74
C SER A 148 3.96 -5.77 18.15
N ILE A 149 4.14 -5.95 16.83
CA ILE A 149 5.42 -5.69 16.15
C ILE A 149 5.48 -4.33 15.45
N ALA A 150 4.36 -3.60 15.37
CA ALA A 150 4.25 -2.43 14.51
C ALA A 150 5.27 -1.31 14.84
N LYS A 151 5.66 -1.14 16.11
CA LYS A 151 6.57 -0.07 16.52
C LYS A 151 8.03 -0.33 16.17
N ASP A 152 8.47 -1.59 16.23
CA ASP A 152 9.89 -1.93 16.30
C ASP A 152 10.39 -2.73 15.09
N THR A 153 9.53 -3.01 14.11
CA THR A 153 9.84 -3.97 13.05
C THR A 153 9.61 -3.38 11.66
N LYS A 154 10.54 -3.65 10.73
CA LYS A 154 10.34 -3.34 9.31
C LYS A 154 9.69 -4.53 8.62
N ILE A 155 8.87 -4.26 7.59
CA ILE A 155 8.35 -5.32 6.73
C ILE A 155 9.52 -6.08 6.11
N SER A 156 9.50 -7.39 6.27
CA SER A 156 10.51 -8.31 5.77
C SER A 156 9.87 -9.63 5.37
N GLU A 157 10.60 -10.45 4.64
CA GLU A 157 10.14 -11.80 4.27
C GLU A 157 9.76 -12.63 5.50
N THR A 158 10.55 -12.54 6.57
CA THR A 158 10.27 -13.23 7.84
C THR A 158 8.94 -12.79 8.44
N ILE A 159 8.66 -11.48 8.45
CA ILE A 159 7.38 -10.94 8.95
C ILE A 159 6.21 -11.41 8.09
N ILE A 160 6.38 -11.40 6.77
CA ILE A 160 5.36 -11.90 5.83
C ILE A 160 5.05 -13.38 6.11
N LYS A 161 6.06 -14.22 6.29
CA LYS A 161 5.91 -15.64 6.61
C LYS A 161 5.27 -15.86 7.99
N ASN A 162 5.64 -15.07 8.99
CA ASN A 162 5.06 -15.16 10.34
C ASN A 162 3.55 -14.80 10.32
N ILE A 163 3.17 -13.71 9.66
CA ILE A 163 1.76 -13.34 9.49
C ILE A 163 0.99 -14.46 8.79
N HIS A 164 1.55 -14.97 7.69
CA HIS A 164 0.92 -16.05 6.94
C HIS A 164 0.77 -17.35 7.78
N SER A 165 1.75 -17.67 8.62
CA SER A 165 1.69 -18.85 9.50
C SER A 165 0.51 -18.80 10.47
N LEU A 166 0.14 -17.62 10.94
CA LEU A 166 -1.03 -17.41 11.78
C LEU A 166 -2.32 -17.45 10.97
N VAL A 167 -2.36 -16.79 9.82
CA VAL A 167 -3.53 -16.79 8.91
C VAL A 167 -3.90 -18.20 8.46
N LEU A 168 -2.90 -19.05 8.18
CA LEU A 168 -3.10 -20.39 7.65
C LEU A 168 -2.79 -21.49 8.70
N MET A 169 -3.15 -21.22 9.96
CA MET A 169 -2.86 -22.12 11.09
C MET A 169 -3.44 -23.53 10.91
N ASN A 170 -4.52 -23.68 10.15
CA ASN A 170 -5.20 -24.93 9.85
C ASN A 170 -4.53 -25.79 8.76
N ARG A 171 -3.41 -25.32 8.17
CA ARG A 171 -2.67 -26.03 7.10
C ARG A 171 -1.18 -26.11 7.46
N PRO A 172 -0.77 -27.03 8.32
CA PRO A 172 0.56 -27.08 8.90
C PRO A 172 1.69 -27.17 7.87
N ASP A 173 1.46 -27.80 6.72
CA ASP A 173 2.46 -27.98 5.66
C ASP A 173 2.66 -26.73 4.79
N ASP A 174 1.65 -25.86 4.73
CA ASP A 174 1.65 -24.67 3.86
C ASP A 174 1.91 -23.35 4.63
N LYS A 175 1.64 -23.33 5.94
CA LYS A 175 1.74 -22.12 6.76
C LYS A 175 3.16 -21.54 6.79
N GLY A 176 3.30 -20.28 6.40
CA GLY A 176 4.60 -19.59 6.38
C GLY A 176 5.54 -20.07 5.28
N VAL A 177 5.10 -20.92 4.36
CA VAL A 177 5.91 -21.49 3.29
C VAL A 177 5.48 -20.91 1.93
N PHE A 178 6.43 -20.39 1.16
CA PHE A 178 6.15 -19.96 -0.20
C PHE A 178 5.80 -21.15 -1.08
N ARG A 179 4.83 -20.95 -1.97
CA ARG A 179 4.40 -21.98 -2.90
C ARG A 179 5.54 -22.40 -3.84
N LYS A 180 5.60 -23.70 -4.10
CA LYS A 180 6.57 -24.31 -5.02
C LYS A 180 5.96 -24.67 -6.39
N ILE A 181 4.66 -24.44 -6.54
CA ILE A 181 3.91 -24.72 -7.77
C ILE A 181 3.28 -23.43 -8.31
N PRO A 182 3.08 -23.32 -9.62
CA PRO A 182 2.28 -22.26 -10.20
C PRO A 182 0.85 -22.30 -9.67
N VAL A 183 0.23 -21.14 -9.50
CA VAL A 183 -1.18 -21.00 -9.14
C VAL A 183 -1.86 -20.04 -10.10
N THR A 184 -3.17 -20.19 -10.26
CA THR A 184 -4.01 -19.30 -11.05
C THR A 184 -5.04 -18.66 -10.13
N ILE A 185 -5.19 -17.35 -10.20
CA ILE A 185 -6.25 -16.65 -9.47
C ILE A 185 -7.47 -16.60 -10.40
N ILE A 186 -8.50 -17.36 -10.05
CA ILE A 186 -9.71 -17.44 -10.87
C ILE A 186 -10.36 -16.06 -10.99
N GLY A 187 -10.54 -15.60 -12.23
CA GLY A 187 -11.15 -14.31 -12.53
C GLY A 187 -10.23 -13.11 -12.43
N ALA A 188 -8.96 -13.27 -12.05
CA ALA A 188 -7.98 -12.21 -12.09
C ALA A 188 -7.41 -11.99 -13.50
N TYR A 189 -7.05 -10.74 -13.81
CA TYR A 189 -6.46 -10.39 -15.11
C TYR A 189 -4.98 -10.80 -15.23
N ALA A 190 -4.23 -10.75 -14.14
CA ALA A 190 -2.82 -11.07 -14.13
C ALA A 190 -2.54 -12.48 -13.57
N GLU A 191 -1.56 -13.15 -14.15
CA GLU A 191 -1.02 -14.38 -13.59
C GLU A 191 0.02 -14.07 -12.51
N PRO A 192 -0.04 -14.76 -11.35
CA PRO A 192 0.99 -14.65 -10.32
C PRO A 192 2.37 -15.03 -10.85
N VAL A 193 3.42 -14.47 -10.25
CA VAL A 193 4.79 -14.78 -10.65
C VAL A 193 5.11 -16.27 -10.53
N GLN A 194 6.06 -16.77 -11.34
CA GLN A 194 6.53 -18.16 -11.23
C GLN A 194 7.19 -18.40 -9.86
N PRO A 195 7.08 -19.61 -9.30
CA PRO A 195 7.57 -19.91 -7.94
C PRO A 195 9.02 -19.49 -7.68
N TYR A 196 9.93 -19.70 -8.64
CA TYR A 196 11.34 -19.32 -8.52
C TYR A 196 11.57 -17.81 -8.50
N MET A 197 10.58 -17.00 -8.88
CA MET A 197 10.63 -15.54 -8.87
C MET A 197 10.05 -14.91 -7.60
N ILE A 198 9.44 -15.70 -6.70
CA ILE A 198 8.76 -15.16 -5.51
C ILE A 198 9.74 -14.42 -4.60
N GLU A 199 10.84 -15.06 -4.17
CA GLU A 199 11.81 -14.44 -3.27
C GLU A 199 12.50 -13.21 -3.89
N PRO A 200 13.01 -13.26 -5.15
CA PRO A 200 13.55 -12.07 -5.81
C PRO A 200 12.54 -10.92 -5.89
N LYS A 201 11.29 -11.20 -6.26
CA LYS A 201 10.24 -10.18 -6.40
C LYS A 201 9.79 -9.60 -5.06
N LEU A 202 9.72 -10.38 -4.00
CA LEU A 202 9.45 -9.87 -2.65
C LEU A 202 10.58 -8.99 -2.15
N THR A 203 11.83 -9.37 -2.37
CA THR A 203 13.01 -8.56 -2.01
C THR A 203 13.01 -7.23 -2.76
N GLU A 204 12.71 -7.25 -4.07
CA GLU A 204 12.56 -6.05 -4.90
C GLU A 204 11.43 -5.16 -4.34
N LEU A 205 10.26 -5.72 -4.09
CA LEU A 205 9.09 -5.01 -3.57
C LEU A 205 9.39 -4.32 -2.22
N ILE A 206 9.97 -5.05 -1.27
CA ILE A 206 10.31 -4.52 0.05
C ILE A 206 11.34 -3.39 -0.07
N THR A 207 12.38 -3.58 -0.90
CA THR A 207 13.42 -2.58 -1.13
C THR A 207 12.84 -1.32 -1.76
N GLU A 208 11.99 -1.48 -2.76
CA GLU A 208 11.36 -0.35 -3.45
C GLU A 208 10.37 0.38 -2.53
N ASN A 209 9.62 -0.34 -1.69
CA ASN A 209 8.74 0.26 -0.69
C ASN A 209 9.51 1.18 0.27
N GLU A 210 10.70 0.79 0.74
CA GLU A 210 11.55 1.63 1.58
C GLU A 210 12.07 2.89 0.85
N LYS A 211 12.41 2.78 -0.43
CA LYS A 211 12.81 3.94 -1.24
C LYS A 211 11.68 4.94 -1.43
N ARG A 212 10.46 4.43 -1.69
CA ARG A 212 9.24 5.24 -1.90
C ARG A 212 8.85 6.06 -0.67
N LYS A 213 9.25 5.66 0.55
CA LYS A 213 9.03 6.47 1.78
C LYS A 213 9.57 7.89 1.69
N LYS A 214 10.57 8.13 0.85
CA LYS A 214 11.22 9.46 0.69
C LYS A 214 10.45 10.40 -0.22
N ASN A 215 9.64 9.87 -1.14
CA ASN A 215 9.11 10.64 -2.28
C ASN A 215 7.62 10.44 -2.53
N MET A 216 6.94 9.60 -1.74
CA MET A 216 5.55 9.22 -1.96
C MET A 216 4.73 9.40 -0.69
N HIS A 217 3.50 9.86 -0.83
CA HIS A 217 2.57 9.94 0.28
C HIS A 217 2.33 8.54 0.87
N PRO A 218 2.29 8.36 2.21
CA PRO A 218 2.15 7.04 2.83
C PRO A 218 0.99 6.22 2.27
N ILE A 219 -0.18 6.83 2.08
CA ILE A 219 -1.38 6.14 1.58
C ILE A 219 -1.17 5.61 0.16
N GLU A 220 -0.56 6.40 -0.73
CA GLU A 220 -0.24 5.94 -2.08
C GLU A 220 0.76 4.78 -2.05
N ARG A 221 1.83 4.91 -1.27
CA ARG A 221 2.87 3.91 -1.14
C ARG A 221 2.30 2.57 -0.62
N ILE A 222 1.47 2.62 0.42
CA ILE A 222 0.84 1.46 1.04
C ILE A 222 -0.11 0.78 0.04
N ALA A 223 -0.91 1.55 -0.70
CA ALA A 223 -1.80 1.02 -1.72
C ALA A 223 -1.03 0.30 -2.85
N ARG A 224 0.07 0.89 -3.32
CA ARG A 224 0.93 0.26 -4.33
C ARG A 224 1.60 -1.01 -3.82
N PHE A 225 2.14 -0.98 -2.59
CA PHE A 225 2.71 -2.17 -1.97
C PHE A 225 1.69 -3.31 -1.89
N HIS A 226 0.47 -3.01 -1.50
CA HIS A 226 -0.60 -4.00 -1.43
C HIS A 226 -0.94 -4.60 -2.81
N LEU A 227 -1.07 -3.77 -3.85
CA LEU A 227 -1.31 -4.21 -5.22
C LEU A 227 -0.17 -5.11 -5.75
N GLU A 228 1.07 -4.69 -5.54
CA GLU A 228 2.27 -5.40 -6.01
C GLU A 228 2.48 -6.72 -5.24
N PHE A 229 2.20 -6.76 -3.93
CA PHE A 229 2.24 -7.97 -3.11
C PHE A 229 1.21 -9.01 -3.59
N GLU A 230 -0.02 -8.58 -3.84
CA GLU A 230 -1.06 -9.49 -4.37
C GLU A 230 -0.71 -10.01 -5.77
N GLY A 231 0.00 -9.24 -6.60
CA GLY A 231 0.49 -9.69 -7.90
C GLY A 231 1.60 -10.74 -7.82
N ILE A 232 2.43 -10.70 -6.77
CA ILE A 232 3.42 -11.74 -6.50
C ILE A 232 2.72 -13.03 -6.08
N HIS A 233 1.70 -12.91 -5.23
CA HIS A 233 0.88 -14.03 -4.73
C HIS A 233 1.74 -15.17 -4.17
N PRO A 234 2.53 -14.92 -3.11
CA PRO A 234 3.63 -15.81 -2.75
C PRO A 234 3.22 -17.15 -2.15
N PHE A 235 1.99 -17.30 -1.70
CA PHE A 235 1.51 -18.49 -0.98
C PHE A 235 0.49 -19.27 -1.80
N ILE A 236 0.24 -20.52 -1.38
CA ILE A 236 -0.77 -21.38 -2.03
C ILE A 236 -2.22 -20.92 -1.70
N ASP A 237 -2.42 -20.30 -0.54
CA ASP A 237 -3.68 -19.76 -0.03
C ASP A 237 -3.38 -18.65 0.98
N GLY A 238 -4.36 -17.83 1.39
CA GLY A 238 -4.22 -16.81 2.44
C GLY A 238 -3.50 -15.53 2.02
N ASN A 239 -3.18 -15.34 0.73
CA ASN A 239 -2.49 -14.13 0.25
C ASN A 239 -3.30 -12.87 0.53
N GLY A 240 -4.58 -12.82 0.18
CA GLY A 240 -5.42 -11.65 0.39
C GLY A 240 -5.54 -11.26 1.87
N ARG A 241 -5.70 -12.22 2.76
CA ARG A 241 -5.71 -11.99 4.23
C ARG A 241 -4.36 -11.45 4.70
N CYS A 242 -3.26 -12.05 4.26
CA CYS A 242 -1.90 -11.60 4.55
C CYS A 242 -1.65 -10.19 4.02
N GLY A 243 -2.04 -9.89 2.79
CA GLY A 243 -1.90 -8.57 2.17
C GLY A 243 -2.66 -7.47 2.92
N ARG A 244 -3.90 -7.74 3.39
CA ARG A 244 -4.66 -6.78 4.21
C ARG A 244 -4.06 -6.59 5.61
N LEU A 245 -3.43 -7.60 6.18
CA LEU A 245 -2.68 -7.49 7.44
C LEU A 245 -1.39 -6.69 7.27
N LEU A 246 -0.64 -6.91 6.20
CA LEU A 246 0.56 -6.12 5.85
C LEU A 246 0.21 -4.65 5.57
N LEU A 247 -0.91 -4.39 4.89
CA LEU A 247 -1.44 -3.04 4.68
C LEU A 247 -1.67 -2.34 6.04
N ASN A 248 -2.31 -3.02 6.99
CA ASN A 248 -2.56 -2.48 8.31
C ASN A 248 -1.27 -2.34 9.14
N LEU A 249 -0.32 -3.25 9.03
CA LEU A 249 1.01 -3.09 9.65
C LEU A 249 1.66 -1.78 9.19
N ASP A 250 1.68 -1.52 7.89
CA ASP A 250 2.31 -0.34 7.32
C ASP A 250 1.53 0.95 7.68
N LEU A 251 0.19 0.91 7.76
CA LEU A 251 -0.61 2.03 8.27
C LEU A 251 -0.26 2.38 9.71
N ILE A 252 -0.24 1.38 10.60
CA ILE A 252 0.08 1.59 12.03
C ILE A 252 1.50 2.12 12.19
N GLN A 253 2.46 1.61 11.44
CA GLN A 253 3.86 2.11 11.43
C GLN A 253 3.98 3.58 11.02
N ASN A 254 3.05 4.09 10.22
CA ASN A 254 3.01 5.49 9.82
C ASN A 254 2.06 6.35 10.69
N GLY A 255 1.60 5.81 11.83
CA GLY A 255 0.75 6.51 12.80
C GLY A 255 -0.71 6.66 12.35
N TYR A 256 -1.16 5.88 11.36
CA TYR A 256 -2.57 5.80 10.99
C TYR A 256 -3.27 4.67 11.76
N PRO A 257 -4.56 4.81 12.06
CA PRO A 257 -5.34 3.70 12.58
C PRO A 257 -5.49 2.61 11.52
N ALA A 258 -5.61 1.36 11.96
CA ALA A 258 -5.92 0.24 11.09
C ALA A 258 -7.28 0.43 10.41
N ILE A 259 -7.39 -0.05 9.17
CA ILE A 259 -8.62 0.02 8.36
C ILE A 259 -9.18 -1.36 8.07
N ASN A 260 -10.47 -1.39 7.79
CA ASN A 260 -11.21 -2.60 7.48
C ASN A 260 -11.91 -2.45 6.12
N VAL A 261 -11.37 -3.10 5.10
CA VAL A 261 -12.03 -3.20 3.79
C VAL A 261 -13.31 -4.03 3.96
N LYS A 262 -14.47 -3.41 3.77
CA LYS A 262 -15.76 -4.06 3.97
C LYS A 262 -16.07 -5.10 2.89
N PHE A 263 -16.65 -6.22 3.28
CA PHE A 263 -17.12 -7.25 2.33
C PHE A 263 -18.12 -6.68 1.30
N SER A 264 -18.93 -5.69 1.69
CA SER A 264 -19.83 -4.97 0.78
C SER A 264 -19.09 -4.25 -0.35
N ASP A 265 -17.85 -3.85 -0.15
CA ASP A 265 -17.00 -3.19 -1.15
C ASP A 265 -16.08 -4.17 -1.92
N ARG A 266 -16.26 -5.51 -1.72
CA ARG A 266 -15.47 -6.55 -2.38
C ARG A 266 -15.37 -6.34 -3.89
N LYS A 267 -16.46 -5.96 -4.56
CA LYS A 267 -16.46 -5.71 -6.01
C LYS A 267 -15.53 -4.56 -6.38
N LYS A 268 -15.58 -3.45 -5.66
CA LYS A 268 -14.69 -2.29 -5.90
C LYS A 268 -13.24 -2.64 -5.61
N TYR A 269 -13.01 -3.41 -4.55
CA TYR A 269 -11.69 -3.87 -4.15
C TYR A 269 -11.04 -4.74 -5.23
N TYR A 270 -11.74 -5.74 -5.76
CA TYR A 270 -11.22 -6.57 -6.85
C TYR A 270 -11.08 -5.80 -8.18
N SER A 271 -12.03 -4.90 -8.51
CA SER A 271 -11.89 -4.06 -9.71
C SER A 271 -10.65 -3.17 -9.67
N ALA A 272 -10.20 -2.74 -8.48
CA ALA A 272 -8.98 -1.96 -8.33
C ALA A 272 -7.70 -2.77 -8.66
N PHE A 273 -7.67 -4.07 -8.37
CA PHE A 273 -6.60 -4.97 -8.82
C PHE A 273 -6.61 -5.12 -10.34
N ASP A 274 -7.79 -5.39 -10.92
CA ASP A 274 -7.93 -5.53 -12.36
C ASP A 274 -7.46 -4.27 -13.11
N GLU A 275 -7.82 -3.10 -12.61
CA GLU A 275 -7.39 -1.83 -13.19
C GLU A 275 -5.87 -1.64 -13.11
N PHE A 276 -5.28 -2.01 -11.97
CA PHE A 276 -3.82 -1.95 -11.81
C PHE A 276 -3.10 -2.91 -12.77
N TYR A 277 -3.53 -4.15 -12.86
CA TYR A 277 -2.84 -5.14 -13.69
C TYR A 277 -3.08 -4.92 -15.19
N LYS A 278 -4.23 -4.38 -15.58
CA LYS A 278 -4.53 -4.05 -16.99
C LYS A 278 -3.80 -2.79 -17.46
N ASN A 279 -3.85 -1.74 -16.65
CA ASN A 279 -3.53 -0.37 -17.08
C ASN A 279 -2.35 0.22 -16.29
N ASN A 280 -1.72 -0.52 -15.38
CA ASN A 280 -0.73 -0.02 -14.41
C ASN A 280 -1.25 1.21 -13.62
N ASN A 281 -2.57 1.24 -13.36
CA ASN A 281 -3.25 2.35 -12.70
C ASN A 281 -3.64 1.97 -11.26
N ALA A 282 -2.98 2.56 -10.27
CA ALA A 282 -3.22 2.31 -8.85
C ALA A 282 -4.32 3.23 -8.24
N GLN A 283 -4.90 4.14 -9.03
CA GLN A 283 -5.79 5.21 -8.55
C GLN A 283 -6.99 4.69 -7.76
N SER A 284 -7.67 3.67 -8.27
CA SER A 284 -8.83 3.08 -7.62
C SER A 284 -8.50 2.50 -6.23
N MET A 285 -7.35 1.84 -6.08
CA MET A 285 -6.90 1.32 -4.79
C MET A 285 -6.48 2.44 -3.83
N ILE A 286 -5.75 3.44 -4.33
CA ILE A 286 -5.34 4.62 -3.55
C ILE A 286 -6.57 5.35 -3.00
N GLY A 287 -7.56 5.59 -3.85
CA GLY A 287 -8.82 6.21 -3.47
C GLY A 287 -9.60 5.38 -2.45
N LEU A 288 -9.67 4.07 -2.64
CA LEU A 288 -10.36 3.16 -1.73
C LEU A 288 -9.71 3.18 -0.34
N ILE A 289 -8.41 2.94 -0.25
CA ILE A 289 -7.66 2.93 1.02
C ILE A 289 -7.70 4.31 1.69
N GLY A 290 -7.46 5.39 0.92
CA GLY A 290 -7.48 6.76 1.45
C GLY A 290 -8.83 7.13 2.06
N ASN A 291 -9.95 6.76 1.43
CA ASN A 291 -11.27 7.00 1.98
C ASN A 291 -11.54 6.20 3.27
N TYR A 292 -11.05 4.95 3.36
CA TYR A 292 -11.14 4.17 4.59
C TYR A 292 -10.31 4.80 5.72
N VAL A 293 -9.10 5.29 5.43
CA VAL A 293 -8.24 5.96 6.41
C VAL A 293 -8.88 7.27 6.89
N ALA A 294 -9.37 8.12 5.98
CA ALA A 294 -10.05 9.36 6.33
C ALA A 294 -11.26 9.10 7.25
N LYS A 295 -12.13 8.15 6.87
CA LYS A 295 -13.30 7.79 7.68
C LYS A 295 -12.89 7.25 9.05
N ARG A 296 -11.82 6.48 9.15
CA ARG A 296 -11.35 5.92 10.41
C ARG A 296 -10.77 7.00 11.33
N LEU A 297 -10.03 7.96 10.79
CA LEU A 297 -9.55 9.13 11.52
C LEU A 297 -10.72 9.97 12.07
N GLU A 298 -11.74 10.23 11.25
CA GLU A 298 -12.97 10.93 11.71
C GLU A 298 -13.66 10.19 12.87
N GLN A 299 -13.73 8.86 12.81
CA GLN A 299 -14.31 8.06 13.91
C GLN A 299 -13.53 8.23 15.21
N TYR A 300 -12.18 8.24 15.15
CA TYR A 300 -11.35 8.46 16.34
C TYR A 300 -11.52 9.87 16.91
N LEU A 301 -11.56 10.88 16.06
CA LEU A 301 -11.79 12.27 16.47
C LEU A 301 -13.17 12.46 17.12
N ASN A 302 -14.21 11.84 16.59
CA ASN A 302 -15.56 11.90 17.16
C ASN A 302 -15.66 11.28 18.56
N ILE A 303 -14.77 10.36 18.93
CA ILE A 303 -14.74 9.77 20.28
C ILE A 303 -13.99 10.71 21.25
N LEU A 304 -13.05 11.52 20.72
CA LEU A 304 -12.23 12.42 21.51
C LEU A 304 -12.84 13.81 21.70
N ASN A 305 -13.89 14.14 20.94
CA ASN A 305 -14.66 15.36 21.08
C ASN A 305 -15.87 15.15 21.99
#